data_ed16c5868c0b2793e06028fc4b00a737
#
_entry.id   ed16c5868c0b2793e06028fc4b00a737
#
_cell.length_a   1.000
_cell.length_b   1.000
_cell.length_c   1.000
_cell.angle_alpha   90.00
_cell.angle_beta   90.00
_cell.angle_gamma   90.00
#
_symmetry.space_group_name_H-M   'P 1'
#
loop_
_entity.id
_entity.type
_entity.pdbx_description
1 polymer ?
#
loop_
_entity_poly.entity_id
_entity_poly.type
_entity_poly.pdbx_seq_one_letter_code
_entity_poly.pdbx_strand_id
1 'polypeptide(L)'
;TLFRSNNVEMQYWNRLQKGETIELPDRTLTSDLVLGPSRKGIKCTYTTDTRPTDSIVEHAKDADLFICEGMYGEPEKKAKAVEYKHMTFYEAAEMAKKACVKEMWLTHYSPSLVRPDPYMEEVRKIFAAASAGKDGKSTTLLFEEE
;
A
#
# COMPACT_ATOMS: atom_id res chain seq x y z
N THR A 1 -22.59 -0.06 -18.20
CA THR A 1 -22.61 0.16 -16.73
C THR A 1 -23.90 -0.37 -16.14
N LEU A 2 -23.88 -0.90 -14.91
CA LEU A 2 -25.04 -1.49 -14.23
C LEU A 2 -26.24 -0.52 -14.15
N PHE A 3 -26.00 0.77 -14.00
CA PHE A 3 -27.06 1.80 -14.03
C PHE A 3 -27.90 1.76 -15.30
N ARG A 4 -27.26 1.65 -16.46
CA ARG A 4 -27.95 1.62 -17.76
C ARG A 4 -28.63 0.28 -18.02
N SER A 5 -27.97 -0.83 -17.67
CA SER A 5 -28.54 -2.16 -17.87
C SER A 5 -29.77 -2.41 -17.00
N ASN A 6 -29.85 -1.78 -15.82
CA ASN A 6 -31.00 -1.88 -14.91
C ASN A 6 -32.01 -0.72 -15.03
N ASN A 7 -31.91 0.07 -16.10
CA ASN A 7 -32.82 1.20 -16.38
C ASN A 7 -32.99 2.16 -15.21
N VAL A 8 -31.87 2.50 -14.53
CA VAL A 8 -31.87 3.45 -13.42
C VAL A 8 -31.62 4.86 -13.96
N GLU A 9 -32.53 5.77 -13.70
CA GLU A 9 -32.42 7.17 -14.12
C GLU A 9 -31.25 7.89 -13.40
N MET A 10 -30.60 8.81 -14.12
CA MET A 10 -29.38 9.50 -13.64
C MET A 10 -29.60 10.27 -12.32
N GLN A 11 -30.80 10.81 -12.09
CA GLN A 11 -31.12 11.55 -10.87
C GLN A 11 -30.96 10.70 -9.60
N TYR A 12 -31.04 9.37 -9.69
CA TYR A 12 -30.95 8.44 -8.56
C TYR A 12 -29.55 7.90 -8.33
N TRP A 13 -28.62 8.04 -9.29
CA TRP A 13 -27.32 7.38 -9.25
C TRP A 13 -26.49 7.71 -7.99
N ASN A 14 -26.37 8.99 -7.67
CA ASN A 14 -25.58 9.42 -6.50
C ASN A 14 -26.15 8.90 -5.17
N ARG A 15 -27.47 8.89 -5.05
CA ARG A 15 -28.16 8.40 -3.85
C ARG A 15 -27.98 6.90 -3.68
N LEU A 16 -28.13 6.12 -4.75
CA LEU A 16 -27.92 4.67 -4.75
C LEU A 16 -26.45 4.32 -4.49
N GLN A 17 -25.50 5.07 -5.06
CA GLN A 17 -24.06 4.87 -4.76
C GLN A 17 -23.71 5.10 -3.28
N LYS A 18 -24.48 5.94 -2.58
CA LYS A 18 -24.34 6.17 -1.14
C LYS A 18 -25.08 5.15 -0.28
N GLY A 19 -25.69 4.13 -0.88
CA GLY A 19 -26.39 3.08 -0.16
C GLY A 19 -27.86 3.41 0.18
N GLU A 20 -28.43 4.48 -0.37
CA GLU A 20 -29.82 4.83 -0.15
C GLU A 20 -30.74 3.84 -0.89
N THR A 21 -31.90 3.57 -0.31
CA THR A 21 -33.03 2.89 -0.96
C THR A 21 -34.04 3.94 -1.42
N ILE A 22 -34.55 3.81 -2.64
CA ILE A 22 -35.49 4.77 -3.24
C ILE A 22 -36.76 4.04 -3.63
N GLU A 23 -37.87 4.43 -3.00
CA GLU A 23 -39.20 3.93 -3.32
C GLU A 23 -39.77 4.73 -4.50
N LEU A 24 -40.11 4.05 -5.58
CA LEU A 24 -40.87 4.57 -6.73
C LEU A 24 -42.27 3.95 -6.74
N PRO A 25 -43.23 4.55 -7.43
CA PRO A 25 -44.60 4.02 -7.48
C PRO A 25 -44.71 2.61 -8.06
N ASP A 26 -43.76 2.22 -8.93
CA ASP A 26 -43.75 0.96 -9.66
C ASP A 26 -42.66 -0.01 -9.21
N ARG A 27 -41.64 0.47 -8.46
CA ARG A 27 -40.52 -0.37 -8.00
C ARG A 27 -39.68 0.30 -6.91
N THR A 28 -38.93 -0.52 -6.19
CA THR A 28 -37.92 -0.07 -5.22
C THR A 28 -36.54 -0.15 -5.88
N LEU A 29 -35.76 0.90 -5.80
CA LEU A 29 -34.37 0.93 -6.25
C LEU A 29 -33.44 0.80 -5.04
N THR A 30 -32.53 -0.16 -5.12
CA THR A 30 -31.52 -0.45 -4.08
C THR A 30 -30.12 -0.34 -4.67
N SER A 31 -29.11 -0.15 -3.83
CA SER A 31 -27.73 0.03 -4.26
C SER A 31 -27.14 -1.17 -4.99
N ASP A 32 -27.60 -2.39 -4.70
CA ASP A 32 -27.17 -3.61 -5.38
C ASP A 32 -27.54 -3.64 -6.87
N LEU A 33 -28.58 -2.91 -7.28
CA LEU A 33 -28.94 -2.77 -8.71
C LEU A 33 -27.89 -2.01 -9.52
N VAL A 34 -27.02 -1.26 -8.86
CA VAL A 34 -26.10 -0.31 -9.51
C VAL A 34 -24.63 -0.48 -9.11
N LEU A 35 -24.38 -1.10 -7.97
CA LEU A 35 -23.06 -1.44 -7.48
C LEU A 35 -22.74 -2.88 -7.85
N GLY A 36 -21.52 -3.12 -8.30
CA GLY A 36 -20.99 -4.47 -8.43
C GLY A 36 -20.66 -5.06 -7.05
N PRO A 37 -20.16 -6.30 -7.01
CA PRO A 37 -19.70 -6.91 -5.77
C PRO A 37 -18.64 -6.03 -5.09
N SER A 38 -18.60 -6.10 -3.76
CA SER A 38 -17.57 -5.40 -2.99
C SER A 38 -16.19 -5.96 -3.38
N ARG A 39 -15.26 -5.08 -3.70
CA ARG A 39 -13.88 -5.46 -4.03
C ARG A 39 -12.88 -4.74 -3.13
N LYS A 40 -11.73 -5.38 -2.91
CA LYS A 40 -10.62 -4.76 -2.21
C LYS A 40 -10.15 -3.52 -2.99
N GLY A 41 -10.00 -2.40 -2.30
CA GLY A 41 -9.35 -1.21 -2.87
C GLY A 41 -7.84 -1.38 -3.03
N ILE A 42 -7.19 -0.48 -3.76
CA ILE A 42 -5.74 -0.39 -3.84
C ILE A 42 -5.23 0.36 -2.61
N LYS A 43 -4.22 -0.17 -1.95
CA LYS A 43 -3.61 0.42 -0.76
C LYS A 43 -2.12 0.66 -0.98
N CYS A 44 -1.71 1.92 -0.89
CA CYS A 44 -0.30 2.31 -0.85
C CYS A 44 -0.01 2.93 0.51
N THR A 45 1.02 2.46 1.19
CA THR A 45 1.49 3.03 2.46
C THR A 45 2.88 3.61 2.27
N TYR A 46 3.08 4.84 2.75
CA TYR A 46 4.35 5.55 2.66
C TYR A 46 4.80 5.99 4.04
N THR A 47 6.07 5.75 4.37
CA THR A 47 6.71 6.25 5.58
C THR A 47 8.02 6.93 5.24
N THR A 48 8.30 8.01 5.97
CA THR A 48 9.58 8.73 5.91
C THR A 48 10.39 8.46 7.18
N ASP A 49 11.20 9.38 7.60
CA ASP A 49 12.14 9.36 8.72
C ASP A 49 11.49 8.84 10.01
N THR A 50 11.70 7.59 10.33
CA THR A 50 11.11 6.97 11.52
C THR A 50 11.82 5.69 11.94
N ARG A 51 11.69 5.35 13.23
CA ARG A 51 11.99 4.01 13.74
C ARG A 51 10.83 3.07 13.43
N PRO A 52 11.08 1.74 13.36
CA PRO A 52 10.01 0.76 13.31
C PRO A 52 9.02 0.93 14.45
N THR A 53 7.73 0.94 14.14
CA THR A 53 6.64 0.99 15.12
C THR A 53 5.52 0.02 14.71
N ASP A 54 4.77 -0.47 15.69
CA ASP A 54 3.62 -1.34 15.44
C ASP A 54 2.54 -0.60 14.65
N SER A 55 2.38 0.71 14.85
CA SER A 55 1.46 1.55 14.09
C SER A 55 1.76 1.53 12.57
N ILE A 56 3.04 1.54 12.17
CA ILE A 56 3.41 1.41 10.76
C ILE A 56 2.96 0.05 10.21
N VAL A 57 3.19 -1.03 10.96
CA VAL A 57 2.79 -2.39 10.57
C VAL A 57 1.27 -2.47 10.40
N GLU A 58 0.50 -1.92 11.34
CA GLU A 58 -0.97 -1.87 11.28
C GLU A 58 -1.46 -1.09 10.06
N HIS A 59 -0.91 0.09 9.81
CA HIS A 59 -1.29 0.91 8.66
C HIS A 59 -0.83 0.34 7.33
N ALA A 60 0.28 -0.40 7.30
CA ALA A 60 0.77 -1.07 6.09
C ALA A 60 0.11 -2.43 5.86
N LYS A 61 -0.67 -2.95 6.79
CA LYS A 61 -1.27 -4.29 6.68
C LYS A 61 -1.98 -4.47 5.34
N ASP A 62 -1.62 -5.55 4.63
CA ASP A 62 -2.14 -5.96 3.33
C ASP A 62 -2.05 -4.87 2.24
N ALA A 63 -1.08 -3.94 2.34
CA ALA A 63 -0.86 -2.94 1.32
C ALA A 63 -0.34 -3.56 0.02
N ASP A 64 -0.79 -3.03 -1.12
CA ASP A 64 -0.31 -3.43 -2.44
C ASP A 64 1.12 -2.92 -2.67
N LEU A 65 1.43 -1.74 -2.14
CA LEU A 65 2.77 -1.17 -2.14
C LEU A 65 3.07 -0.50 -0.79
N PHE A 66 4.22 -0.85 -0.22
CA PHE A 66 4.78 -0.21 0.96
C PHE A 66 6.07 0.52 0.58
N ILE A 67 6.07 1.83 0.58
CA ILE A 67 7.25 2.66 0.38
C ILE A 67 7.75 3.05 1.76
N CYS A 68 8.93 2.57 2.11
CA CYS A 68 9.47 2.69 3.46
C CYS A 68 10.88 3.30 3.43
N GLU A 69 11.18 4.11 4.42
CA GLU A 69 12.58 4.49 4.63
C GLU A 69 13.46 3.26 4.87
N GLY A 70 14.71 3.37 4.48
CA GLY A 70 15.79 2.48 4.83
C GLY A 70 17.07 3.29 4.75
N MET A 71 17.42 3.97 5.84
CA MET A 71 18.57 4.87 5.85
C MET A 71 19.88 4.11 5.67
N TYR A 72 19.99 2.92 6.25
CA TYR A 72 21.25 2.17 6.32
C TYR A 72 21.10 0.76 5.76
N GLY A 73 21.95 0.42 4.76
CA GLY A 73 22.07 -0.92 4.21
C GLY A 73 23.01 -1.82 5.01
N GLU A 74 23.96 -1.23 5.73
CA GLU A 74 24.95 -1.96 6.51
C GLU A 74 24.37 -2.43 7.84
N PRO A 75 24.41 -3.76 8.16
CA PRO A 75 23.84 -4.31 9.39
C PRO A 75 24.45 -3.72 10.66
N GLU A 76 25.73 -3.42 10.62
CA GLU A 76 26.51 -2.84 11.75
C GLU A 76 26.08 -1.41 12.09
N LYS A 77 25.41 -0.71 11.18
CA LYS A 77 24.87 0.63 11.42
C LYS A 77 23.56 0.66 12.19
N LYS A 78 23.08 -0.47 12.69
CA LYS A 78 21.83 -0.54 13.47
C LYS A 78 21.83 0.38 14.69
N ALA A 79 22.94 0.44 15.42
CA ALA A 79 23.06 1.35 16.58
C ALA A 79 22.92 2.82 16.15
N LYS A 80 23.51 3.17 15.01
CA LYS A 80 23.40 4.51 14.41
C LYS A 80 21.97 4.81 13.94
N ALA A 81 21.28 3.84 13.37
CA ALA A 81 19.87 3.97 12.99
C ALA A 81 19.00 4.29 14.23
N VAL A 82 19.24 3.63 15.34
CA VAL A 82 18.54 3.92 16.60
C VAL A 82 18.83 5.33 17.11
N GLU A 83 20.10 5.73 17.14
CA GLU A 83 20.55 7.04 17.60
C GLU A 83 19.89 8.19 16.81
N TYR A 84 19.88 8.07 15.47
CA TYR A 84 19.36 9.11 14.57
C TYR A 84 17.88 8.95 14.22
N LYS A 85 17.17 8.01 14.87
CA LYS A 85 15.72 7.80 14.69
C LYS A 85 15.32 7.29 13.30
N HIS A 86 16.22 6.58 12.62
CA HIS A 86 15.99 5.92 11.33
C HIS A 86 15.98 4.40 11.48
N MET A 87 15.82 3.70 10.37
CA MET A 87 15.88 2.25 10.34
C MET A 87 16.87 1.71 9.30
N THR A 88 17.23 0.46 9.47
CA THR A 88 18.00 -0.30 8.50
C THR A 88 17.07 -0.92 7.46
N PHE A 89 17.61 -1.32 6.32
CA PHE A 89 16.91 -2.09 5.28
C PHE A 89 16.24 -3.36 5.84
N TYR A 90 16.91 -4.01 6.77
CA TYR A 90 16.45 -5.26 7.40
C TYR A 90 15.23 -5.01 8.31
N GLU A 91 15.25 -3.94 9.09
CA GLU A 91 14.12 -3.55 9.94
C GLU A 91 12.89 -3.18 9.09
N ALA A 92 13.09 -2.48 7.97
CA ALA A 92 12.01 -2.19 7.01
C ALA A 92 11.44 -3.48 6.40
N ALA A 93 12.31 -4.44 6.02
CA ALA A 93 11.88 -5.72 5.48
C ALA A 93 11.09 -6.57 6.49
N GLU A 94 11.49 -6.55 7.76
CA GLU A 94 10.73 -7.22 8.84
C GLU A 94 9.34 -6.60 9.03
N MET A 95 9.22 -5.26 8.93
CA MET A 95 7.91 -4.62 8.99
C MET A 95 7.04 -5.00 7.77
N ALA A 96 7.61 -4.99 6.57
CA ALA A 96 6.90 -5.39 5.35
C ALA A 96 6.36 -6.82 5.46
N LYS A 97 7.20 -7.73 5.97
CA LYS A 97 6.83 -9.13 6.22
C LYS A 97 5.70 -9.26 7.24
N LYS A 98 5.81 -8.56 8.38
CA LYS A 98 4.77 -8.56 9.43
C LYS A 98 3.45 -7.97 8.94
N ALA A 99 3.51 -6.94 8.10
CA ALA A 99 2.35 -6.29 7.52
C ALA A 99 1.74 -7.04 6.33
N CYS A 100 2.36 -8.13 5.86
CA CYS A 100 1.90 -8.91 4.72
C CYS A 100 1.69 -8.05 3.45
N VAL A 101 2.56 -7.07 3.20
CA VAL A 101 2.47 -6.23 2.01
C VAL A 101 2.82 -7.04 0.75
N LYS A 102 2.33 -6.63 -0.43
CA LYS A 102 2.65 -7.33 -1.68
C LYS A 102 4.03 -6.96 -2.21
N GLU A 103 4.39 -5.69 -2.14
CA GLU A 103 5.67 -5.14 -2.61
C GLU A 103 6.18 -4.08 -1.65
N MET A 104 7.52 -4.00 -1.48
CA MET A 104 8.17 -2.95 -0.71
C MET A 104 9.24 -2.25 -1.53
N TRP A 105 9.24 -0.92 -1.49
CA TRP A 105 10.32 -0.08 -1.98
C TRP A 105 11.05 0.58 -0.84
N LEU A 106 12.36 0.40 -0.79
CA LEU A 106 13.23 1.13 0.14
C LEU A 106 13.58 2.49 -0.44
N THR A 107 13.54 3.51 0.40
CA THR A 107 13.86 4.90 0.03
C THR A 107 14.63 5.58 1.15
N HIS A 108 14.89 6.88 1.03
CA HIS A 108 15.51 7.70 2.08
C HIS A 108 16.88 7.17 2.54
N TYR A 109 17.75 6.87 1.58
CA TYR A 109 19.09 6.37 1.86
C TYR A 109 19.99 7.42 2.50
N SER A 110 20.89 6.97 3.38
CA SER A 110 21.97 7.82 3.89
C SER A 110 22.80 8.42 2.74
N PRO A 111 23.16 9.69 2.79
CA PRO A 111 24.09 10.28 1.82
C PRO A 111 25.43 9.53 1.70
N SER A 112 25.82 8.77 2.74
CA SER A 112 27.01 7.92 2.73
C SER A 112 26.80 6.58 2.02
N LEU A 113 25.58 6.20 1.69
CA LEU A 113 25.26 4.95 0.99
C LEU A 113 25.38 5.18 -0.51
N VAL A 114 26.47 4.69 -1.11
CA VAL A 114 26.74 4.88 -2.53
C VAL A 114 25.75 4.11 -3.43
N ARG A 115 25.45 2.87 -3.06
CA ARG A 115 24.49 2.00 -3.77
C ARG A 115 23.77 1.06 -2.80
N PRO A 116 22.44 0.89 -2.92
CA PRO A 116 21.68 -0.05 -2.11
C PRO A 116 21.83 -1.50 -2.57
N ASP A 117 22.15 -1.73 -3.87
CA ASP A 117 22.10 -3.06 -4.49
C ASP A 117 22.86 -4.17 -3.74
N PRO A 118 24.08 -3.95 -3.22
CA PRO A 118 24.83 -4.97 -2.50
C PRO A 118 24.08 -5.58 -1.29
N TYR A 119 23.18 -4.86 -0.69
CA TYR A 119 22.45 -5.29 0.50
C TYR A 119 21.12 -5.99 0.16
N MET A 120 20.63 -5.81 -1.07
CA MET A 120 19.27 -6.25 -1.44
C MET A 120 19.12 -7.77 -1.46
N GLU A 121 20.19 -8.54 -1.66
CA GLU A 121 20.12 -10.00 -1.60
C GLU A 121 19.73 -10.48 -0.20
N GLU A 122 20.38 -9.97 0.83
CA GLU A 122 20.07 -10.32 2.22
C GLU A 122 18.69 -9.79 2.66
N VAL A 123 18.32 -8.60 2.21
CA VAL A 123 16.98 -8.02 2.45
C VAL A 123 15.88 -8.91 1.89
N ARG A 124 16.07 -9.45 0.67
CA ARG A 124 15.11 -10.34 0.02
C ARG A 124 14.98 -11.71 0.70
N LYS A 125 15.95 -12.13 1.47
CA LYS A 125 15.82 -13.34 2.32
C LYS A 125 14.78 -13.12 3.44
N ILE A 126 14.59 -11.86 3.89
CA ILE A 126 13.57 -11.50 4.88
C ILE A 126 12.22 -11.27 4.20
N PHE A 127 12.23 -10.47 3.13
CA PHE A 127 11.03 -10.12 2.36
C PHE A 127 11.35 -10.15 0.86
N ALA A 128 10.91 -11.19 0.17
CA ALA A 128 11.32 -11.49 -1.22
C ALA A 128 10.94 -10.39 -2.22
N ALA A 129 9.80 -9.71 -2.02
CA ALA A 129 9.32 -8.63 -2.89
C ALA A 129 9.86 -7.24 -2.52
N ALA A 130 11.06 -7.20 -1.91
CA ALA A 130 11.76 -5.95 -1.62
C ALA A 130 12.57 -5.47 -2.82
N SER A 131 12.50 -4.19 -3.10
CA SER A 131 13.31 -3.53 -4.13
C SER A 131 13.86 -2.19 -3.68
N ALA A 132 15.02 -1.83 -4.19
CA ALA A 132 15.58 -0.49 -4.00
C ALA A 132 14.77 0.53 -4.80
N GLY A 133 14.35 1.60 -4.13
CA GLY A 133 13.79 2.78 -4.77
C GLY A 133 14.88 3.63 -5.41
N LYS A 134 14.52 4.37 -6.42
CA LYS A 134 15.35 5.39 -7.06
C LYS A 134 14.45 6.48 -7.62
N ASP A 135 15.01 7.66 -7.82
CA ASP A 135 14.27 8.76 -8.42
C ASP A 135 13.72 8.36 -9.80
N GLY A 136 12.45 8.68 -10.02
CA GLY A 136 11.75 8.30 -11.25
C GLY A 136 11.27 6.85 -11.32
N LYS A 137 11.48 6.02 -10.29
CA LYS A 137 10.85 4.68 -10.24
C LYS A 137 9.34 4.82 -10.18
N SER A 138 8.64 4.07 -11.02
CA SER A 138 7.18 4.06 -11.08
C SER A 138 6.65 2.65 -11.19
N THR A 139 5.40 2.47 -10.78
CA THR A 139 4.62 1.24 -10.96
C THR A 139 3.16 1.61 -11.18
N THR A 140 2.41 0.71 -11.77
CA THR A 140 0.96 0.84 -11.89
C THR A 140 0.30 -0.23 -11.04
N LEU A 141 -0.47 0.19 -10.05
CA LEU A 141 -1.27 -0.70 -9.22
C LEU A 141 -2.64 -0.85 -9.87
N LEU A 142 -3.04 -2.06 -10.15
CA LEU A 142 -4.33 -2.40 -10.73
C LEU A 142 -5.19 -3.11 -9.70
N PHE A 143 -6.51 -3.02 -9.87
CA PHE A 143 -7.43 -3.87 -9.13
C PHE A 143 -7.21 -5.32 -9.53
N GLU A 144 -7.30 -6.24 -8.56
CA GLU A 144 -7.37 -7.66 -8.87
C GLU A 144 -8.66 -7.90 -9.67
N GLU A 145 -8.53 -8.48 -10.86
CA GLU A 145 -9.68 -8.97 -11.63
C GLU A 145 -10.12 -10.30 -11.00
N GLU A 146 -11.41 -10.43 -10.72
CA GLU A 146 -12.03 -11.66 -10.25
C GLU A 146 -12.16 -12.69 -11.38
#